data_615858919f3945388ba7f689b2e09e96
#
_entry.id   615858919f3945388ba7f689b2e09e96
#
_cell.length_a   1.000
_cell.length_b   1.000
_cell.length_c   1.000
_cell.angle_alpha   90.00
_cell.angle_beta   90.00
_cell.angle_gamma   90.00
#
_symmetry.space_group_name_H-M   'P 1'
#
loop_
_entity.id
_entity.type
_entity.pdbx_description
1 polymer ?
#
loop_
_entity_poly.entity_id
_entity_poly.type
_entity_poly.pdbx_seq_one_letter_code
_entity_poly.pdbx_strand_id
1 'polypeptide(L)'
;DGSFPFGERYPVVAIGIVTSTGEREVFLWDGESDRKVLTDFAKFVNEYDPDIMYGYNLIGYDIPQILHRASYHGLRNYKKLLNRDGTNYGWTPPKDSKDLRMKAGGRIILDVLRHTRRDYALSGQGRGLKAVSRHFGLDPIELDFEDKVLLDYPLSEIHDYVLSDVDCTKYLFDHYYPQIEYTAELLGVPLEAYVNAPNSYITKILQGRKLYEQNIIT
;
A
#
# COMPACT_ATOMS: atom_id res chain seq x y z
N ASP A 1 13.13 -18.98 -9.91
CA ASP A 1 12.67 -17.86 -10.73
C ASP A 1 11.67 -17.07 -9.90
N GLY A 2 12.13 -15.98 -9.29
CA GLY A 2 11.33 -15.18 -8.35
C GLY A 2 10.38 -14.20 -9.03
N SER A 3 9.83 -14.56 -10.18
CA SER A 3 8.76 -13.78 -10.82
C SER A 3 7.47 -13.98 -10.02
N PHE A 4 6.99 -12.94 -9.38
CA PHE A 4 5.64 -12.90 -8.80
C PHE A 4 4.64 -13.34 -9.87
N PRO A 5 3.71 -14.22 -9.51
CA PRO A 5 2.71 -14.74 -10.44
C PRO A 5 1.61 -13.69 -10.70
N PHE A 6 1.97 -12.54 -11.25
CA PHE A 6 0.99 -11.64 -11.83
C PHE A 6 0.52 -12.29 -13.13
N GLY A 7 -0.58 -13.00 -13.10
CA GLY A 7 -1.06 -13.73 -14.28
C GLY A 7 -2.56 -13.81 -14.35
N GLU A 8 -3.02 -14.18 -15.53
CA GLU A 8 -4.45 -14.45 -15.81
C GLU A 8 -5.06 -15.46 -14.83
N ARG A 9 -4.23 -16.30 -14.22
CA ARG A 9 -4.62 -17.40 -13.33
C ARG A 9 -5.02 -16.97 -11.91
N TYR A 10 -4.68 -15.74 -11.49
CA TYR A 10 -4.91 -15.31 -10.11
C TYR A 10 -5.86 -14.11 -10.06
N PRO A 11 -7.17 -14.35 -9.91
CA PRO A 11 -8.15 -13.28 -9.76
C PRO A 11 -7.92 -12.52 -8.44
N VAL A 12 -8.39 -11.28 -8.40
CA VAL A 12 -8.49 -10.52 -7.15
C VAL A 12 -9.73 -11.01 -6.41
N VAL A 13 -9.53 -11.87 -5.41
CA VAL A 13 -10.63 -12.51 -4.66
C VAL A 13 -11.31 -11.53 -3.72
N ALA A 14 -10.53 -10.66 -3.09
CA ALA A 14 -11.04 -9.64 -2.18
C ALA A 14 -10.14 -8.39 -2.16
N ILE A 15 -10.75 -7.23 -1.94
CA ILE A 15 -10.07 -5.99 -1.56
C ILE A 15 -10.74 -5.48 -0.30
N GLY A 16 -9.98 -5.42 0.81
CA GLY A 16 -10.42 -4.82 2.05
C GLY A 16 -9.91 -3.39 2.19
N ILE A 17 -10.73 -2.54 2.77
CA ILE A 17 -10.39 -1.16 3.06
C ILE A 17 -10.87 -0.75 4.44
N VAL A 18 -10.18 0.23 5.01
CA VAL A 18 -10.62 0.97 6.18
C VAL A 18 -10.39 2.46 5.94
N THR A 19 -11.39 3.27 6.24
CA THR A 19 -11.32 4.72 6.12
C THR A 19 -10.67 5.35 7.36
N SER A 20 -10.34 6.64 7.29
CA SER A 20 -9.87 7.41 8.44
C SER A 20 -10.91 7.51 9.57
N THR A 21 -12.20 7.40 9.23
CA THR A 21 -13.31 7.38 10.20
C THR A 21 -13.55 6.01 10.83
N GLY A 22 -12.84 4.97 10.37
CA GLY A 22 -12.96 3.60 10.86
C GLY A 22 -14.01 2.76 10.16
N GLU A 23 -14.67 3.28 9.13
CA GLU A 23 -15.57 2.49 8.28
C GLU A 23 -14.76 1.43 7.55
N ARG A 24 -15.30 0.21 7.49
CA ARG A 24 -14.66 -0.95 6.86
C ARG A 24 -15.54 -1.47 5.73
N GLU A 25 -14.91 -1.83 4.63
CA GLU A 25 -15.59 -2.50 3.53
C GLU A 25 -14.70 -3.57 2.91
N VAL A 26 -15.32 -4.64 2.44
CA VAL A 26 -14.64 -5.73 1.73
C VAL A 26 -15.38 -5.98 0.42
N PHE A 27 -14.73 -5.71 -0.69
CA PHE A 27 -15.21 -6.08 -2.02
C PHE A 27 -14.83 -7.52 -2.28
N LEU A 28 -15.81 -8.41 -2.31
CA LEU A 28 -15.61 -9.84 -2.51
C LEU A 28 -15.93 -10.27 -3.94
N TRP A 29 -15.17 -11.25 -4.41
CA TRP A 29 -15.45 -11.97 -5.65
C TRP A 29 -16.81 -12.70 -5.56
N ASP A 30 -17.60 -12.62 -6.64
CA ASP A 30 -18.94 -13.22 -6.72
C ASP A 30 -18.95 -14.68 -7.22
N GLY A 31 -17.76 -15.24 -7.47
CA GLY A 31 -17.61 -16.61 -8.00
C GLY A 31 -17.45 -16.66 -9.52
N GLU A 32 -17.73 -15.58 -10.23
CA GLU A 32 -17.67 -15.54 -11.70
C GLU A 32 -16.50 -14.71 -12.21
N SER A 33 -16.40 -13.45 -11.76
CA SER A 33 -15.39 -12.51 -12.28
C SER A 33 -14.94 -11.50 -11.23
N ASP A 34 -13.63 -11.30 -11.10
CA ASP A 34 -13.06 -10.24 -10.26
C ASP A 34 -13.21 -8.83 -10.88
N ARG A 35 -13.80 -8.71 -12.06
CA ARG A 35 -14.10 -7.41 -12.66
C ARG A 35 -14.95 -6.54 -11.74
N LYS A 36 -15.94 -7.14 -11.07
CA LYS A 36 -16.82 -6.43 -10.14
C LYS A 36 -16.03 -5.88 -8.96
N VAL A 37 -15.17 -6.69 -8.34
CA VAL A 37 -14.28 -6.27 -7.23
C VAL A 37 -13.48 -5.03 -7.62
N LEU A 38 -12.87 -5.05 -8.81
CA LEU A 38 -12.06 -3.94 -9.32
C LEU A 38 -12.91 -2.67 -9.57
N THR A 39 -14.09 -2.81 -10.16
CA THR A 39 -14.95 -1.67 -10.47
C THR A 39 -15.55 -1.04 -9.23
N ASP A 40 -15.97 -1.84 -8.26
CA ASP A 40 -16.52 -1.36 -6.98
C ASP A 40 -15.43 -0.65 -6.17
N PHE A 41 -14.23 -1.23 -6.10
CA PHE A 41 -13.08 -0.57 -5.47
C PHE A 41 -12.76 0.79 -6.11
N ALA A 42 -12.69 0.86 -7.45
CA ALA A 42 -12.41 2.12 -8.13
C ALA A 42 -13.52 3.16 -7.91
N LYS A 43 -14.78 2.72 -7.89
CA LYS A 43 -15.92 3.57 -7.55
C LYS A 43 -15.81 4.13 -6.15
N PHE A 44 -15.50 3.27 -5.16
CA PHE A 44 -15.29 3.69 -3.79
C PHE A 44 -14.16 4.73 -3.67
N VAL A 45 -13.00 4.47 -4.29
CA VAL A 45 -11.86 5.43 -4.27
C VAL A 45 -12.26 6.79 -4.84
N ASN A 46 -13.11 6.79 -5.87
CA ASN A 46 -13.59 8.02 -6.51
C ASN A 46 -14.60 8.78 -5.64
N GLU A 47 -15.51 8.06 -4.98
CA GLU A 47 -16.57 8.64 -4.15
C GLU A 47 -16.04 9.11 -2.79
N TYR A 48 -15.17 8.32 -2.15
CA TYR A 48 -14.55 8.65 -0.87
C TYR A 48 -13.46 9.73 -1.01
N ASP A 49 -12.78 9.77 -2.15
CA ASP A 49 -11.73 10.74 -2.51
C ASP A 49 -10.58 10.87 -1.49
N PRO A 50 -9.87 9.80 -1.14
CA PRO A 50 -8.81 9.85 -0.14
C PRO A 50 -7.60 10.67 -0.59
N ASP A 51 -7.00 11.45 0.32
CA ASP A 51 -5.72 12.13 0.09
C ASP A 51 -4.54 11.16 0.13
N ILE A 52 -4.62 10.18 1.03
CA ILE A 52 -3.58 9.17 1.24
C ILE A 52 -4.20 7.78 1.10
N MET A 53 -3.61 6.97 0.26
CA MET A 53 -3.89 5.53 0.18
C MET A 53 -2.68 4.79 0.75
N TYR A 54 -2.91 3.92 1.72
CA TYR A 54 -1.85 3.17 2.37
C TYR A 54 -2.15 1.68 2.39
N GLY A 55 -1.10 0.88 2.51
CA GLY A 55 -1.20 -0.57 2.64
C GLY A 55 0.13 -1.18 3.06
N TYR A 56 0.13 -2.47 3.31
CA TYR A 56 1.31 -3.23 3.65
C TYR A 56 1.79 -4.04 2.44
N ASN A 57 2.92 -3.72 1.87
CA ASN A 57 3.40 -4.22 0.58
C ASN A 57 2.49 -3.85 -0.62
N LEU A 58 1.70 -2.80 -0.42
CA LEU A 58 0.72 -2.29 -1.38
C LEU A 58 1.33 -2.05 -2.77
N ILE A 59 2.50 -1.39 -2.79
CA ILE A 59 3.21 -1.04 -4.01
C ILE A 59 3.90 -2.26 -4.64
N GLY A 60 4.36 -3.18 -3.82
CA GLY A 60 5.07 -4.39 -4.29
C GLY A 60 4.14 -5.49 -4.78
N TYR A 61 2.90 -5.52 -4.32
CA TYR A 61 1.98 -6.63 -4.61
C TYR A 61 0.59 -6.17 -5.06
N ASP A 62 -0.19 -5.49 -4.19
CA ASP A 62 -1.62 -5.27 -4.42
C ASP A 62 -1.88 -4.40 -5.66
N ILE A 63 -1.22 -3.25 -5.77
CA ILE A 63 -1.39 -2.34 -6.91
C ILE A 63 -0.99 -3.01 -8.23
N PRO A 64 0.18 -3.67 -8.36
CA PRO A 64 0.51 -4.42 -9.56
C PRO A 64 -0.54 -5.44 -9.95
N GLN A 65 -1.07 -6.21 -9.00
CA GLN A 65 -2.10 -7.21 -9.25
C GLN A 65 -3.42 -6.57 -9.71
N ILE A 66 -3.88 -5.53 -9.02
CA ILE A 66 -5.08 -4.77 -9.40
C ILE A 66 -4.97 -4.23 -10.82
N LEU A 67 -3.84 -3.59 -11.16
CA LEU A 67 -3.63 -3.00 -12.48
C LEU A 67 -3.52 -4.08 -13.58
N HIS A 68 -2.87 -5.21 -13.28
CA HIS A 68 -2.79 -6.32 -14.20
C HIS A 68 -4.18 -6.89 -14.49
N ARG A 69 -4.98 -7.15 -13.46
CA ARG A 69 -6.34 -7.66 -13.60
C ARG A 69 -7.27 -6.65 -14.29
N ALA A 70 -7.13 -5.36 -14.00
CA ALA A 70 -7.86 -4.31 -14.71
C ALA A 70 -7.55 -4.32 -16.22
N SER A 71 -6.27 -4.51 -16.59
CA SER A 71 -5.85 -4.67 -17.98
C SER A 71 -6.43 -5.93 -18.62
N TYR A 72 -6.39 -7.07 -17.94
CA TYR A 72 -6.98 -8.33 -18.38
C TYR A 72 -8.47 -8.19 -18.73
N HIS A 73 -9.23 -7.47 -17.89
CA HIS A 73 -10.65 -7.18 -18.12
C HIS A 73 -10.92 -6.04 -19.12
N GLY A 74 -9.89 -5.50 -19.77
CA GLY A 74 -10.04 -4.41 -20.73
C GLY A 74 -10.48 -3.08 -20.12
N LEU A 75 -10.25 -2.86 -18.82
CA LEU A 75 -10.56 -1.61 -18.12
C LEU A 75 -9.51 -0.54 -18.45
N ARG A 76 -9.50 -0.07 -19.70
CA ARG A 76 -8.43 0.77 -20.30
C ARG A 76 -8.12 2.06 -19.55
N ASN A 77 -9.10 2.64 -18.86
CA ASN A 77 -8.95 3.92 -18.14
C ASN A 77 -8.91 3.73 -16.62
N TYR A 78 -8.57 2.54 -16.14
CA TYR A 78 -8.63 2.21 -14.72
C TYR A 78 -7.79 3.16 -13.85
N LYS A 79 -6.58 3.54 -14.31
CA LYS A 79 -5.73 4.51 -13.61
C LYS A 79 -6.38 5.89 -13.49
N LYS A 80 -7.17 6.31 -14.50
CA LYS A 80 -7.92 7.57 -14.43
C LYS A 80 -9.01 7.55 -13.36
N LEU A 81 -9.61 6.38 -13.12
CA LEU A 81 -10.60 6.21 -12.06
C LEU A 81 -9.97 6.28 -10.67
N LEU A 82 -8.70 5.86 -10.54
CA LEU A 82 -7.98 5.90 -9.27
C LEU A 82 -7.33 7.27 -9.00
N ASN A 83 -7.10 8.08 -10.02
CA ASN A 83 -6.50 9.41 -9.91
C ASN A 83 -7.54 10.49 -9.66
N ARG A 84 -7.25 11.39 -8.73
CA ARG A 84 -8.10 12.57 -8.45
C ARG A 84 -8.16 13.54 -9.61
N ASP A 85 -7.06 13.69 -10.34
CA ASP A 85 -6.94 14.61 -11.47
C ASP A 85 -7.45 14.02 -12.80
N GLY A 86 -7.95 12.79 -12.78
CA GLY A 86 -8.46 12.07 -13.96
C GLY A 86 -7.40 11.79 -15.04
N THR A 87 -6.11 11.90 -14.71
CA THR A 87 -5.01 11.56 -15.63
C THR A 87 -4.64 10.08 -15.54
N ASN A 88 -3.84 9.60 -16.49
CA ASN A 88 -3.19 8.28 -16.40
C ASN A 88 -1.81 8.36 -15.71
N TYR A 89 -1.50 9.47 -15.03
CA TYR A 89 -0.19 9.65 -14.41
C TYR A 89 0.04 8.68 -13.26
N GLY A 90 1.29 8.25 -13.12
CA GLY A 90 1.70 7.40 -12.01
C GLY A 90 1.24 5.95 -12.13
N TRP A 91 1.03 5.32 -10.97
CA TRP A 91 0.62 3.91 -10.84
C TRP A 91 1.53 2.95 -11.63
N THR A 92 2.80 3.32 -11.73
CA THR A 92 3.79 2.48 -12.40
C THR A 92 4.53 1.68 -11.34
N PRO A 93 4.38 0.34 -11.34
CA PRO A 93 5.11 -0.51 -10.41
C PRO A 93 6.62 -0.26 -10.54
N PRO A 94 7.35 -0.22 -9.42
CA PRO A 94 8.80 -0.10 -9.47
C PRO A 94 9.42 -1.32 -10.17
N LYS A 95 10.52 -1.09 -10.88
CA LYS A 95 11.28 -2.18 -11.54
C LYS A 95 11.93 -3.13 -10.52
N ASP A 96 12.27 -2.60 -9.35
CA ASP A 96 12.79 -3.37 -8.22
C ASP A 96 11.68 -3.51 -7.19
N SER A 97 11.29 -4.75 -6.88
CA SER A 97 10.29 -5.07 -5.86
C SER A 97 10.64 -4.58 -4.44
N LYS A 98 11.90 -4.20 -4.22
CA LYS A 98 12.35 -3.57 -2.96
C LYS A 98 12.08 -2.07 -2.91
N ASP A 99 11.82 -1.44 -4.06
CA ASP A 99 11.51 -0.01 -4.15
C ASP A 99 10.01 0.20 -3.98
N LEU A 100 9.61 0.45 -2.74
CA LEU A 100 8.21 0.68 -2.36
C LEU A 100 7.86 2.19 -2.47
N ARG A 101 8.13 2.78 -3.64
CA ARG A 101 7.81 4.17 -3.98
C ARG A 101 6.92 4.20 -5.22
N MET A 102 5.82 4.94 -5.13
CA MET A 102 4.90 5.10 -6.24
C MET A 102 4.25 6.49 -6.19
N LYS A 103 4.01 7.04 -7.37
CA LYS A 103 3.25 8.29 -7.53
C LYS A 103 1.87 7.99 -8.09
N ALA A 104 0.90 8.82 -7.72
CA ALA A 104 -0.45 8.83 -8.27
C ALA A 104 -0.88 10.26 -8.57
N GLY A 105 -1.83 10.44 -9.46
CA GLY A 105 -2.35 11.77 -9.79
C GLY A 105 -3.24 12.31 -8.66
N GLY A 106 -2.74 13.30 -7.91
CA GLY A 106 -3.48 13.98 -6.86
C GLY A 106 -3.68 13.19 -5.56
N ARG A 107 -2.96 12.06 -5.37
CA ARG A 107 -3.02 11.23 -4.15
C ARG A 107 -1.63 10.80 -3.71
N ILE A 108 -1.45 10.58 -2.42
CA ILE A 108 -0.22 10.04 -1.86
C ILE A 108 -0.40 8.53 -1.68
N ILE A 109 0.54 7.74 -2.20
CA ILE A 109 0.60 6.29 -1.98
C ILE A 109 1.69 6.00 -0.97
N LEU A 110 1.31 5.40 0.18
CA LEU A 110 2.21 5.11 1.27
C LEU A 110 2.27 3.60 1.54
N ASP A 111 3.45 3.02 1.41
CA ASP A 111 3.65 1.60 1.73
C ASP A 111 4.25 1.45 3.13
N VAL A 112 3.45 0.90 4.05
CA VAL A 112 3.83 0.73 5.46
C VAL A 112 5.02 -0.23 5.61
N LEU A 113 5.14 -1.25 4.76
CA LEU A 113 6.28 -2.17 4.77
C LEU A 113 7.62 -1.45 4.64
N ARG A 114 7.66 -0.34 3.91
CA ARG A 114 8.88 0.47 3.78
C ARG A 114 9.36 1.04 5.12
N HIS A 115 8.42 1.41 6.00
CA HIS A 115 8.71 1.96 7.32
C HIS A 115 9.08 0.87 8.31
N THR A 116 8.37 -0.26 8.31
CA THR A 116 8.72 -1.42 9.15
C THR A 116 10.11 -1.99 8.83
N ARG A 117 10.52 -1.94 7.54
CA ARG A 117 11.89 -2.37 7.15
C ARG A 117 13.00 -1.51 7.72
N ARG A 118 12.70 -0.29 8.15
CA ARG A 118 13.64 0.68 8.73
C ARG A 118 13.61 0.71 10.25
N ASP A 119 12.61 0.08 10.83
CA ASP A 119 12.45 0.04 12.27
C ASP A 119 13.44 -0.95 12.89
N TYR A 120 14.34 -0.42 13.70
CA TYR A 120 15.35 -1.19 14.40
C TYR A 120 14.74 -2.12 15.46
N ALA A 121 13.59 -1.76 16.05
CA ALA A 121 12.88 -2.59 17.02
C ALA A 121 12.43 -3.92 16.41
N LEU A 122 12.23 -3.94 15.08
CA LEU A 122 11.87 -5.14 14.32
C LEU A 122 13.10 -5.92 13.80
N SER A 123 14.32 -5.59 14.26
CA SER A 123 15.53 -6.30 13.85
C SER A 123 15.47 -7.77 14.28
N GLY A 124 15.69 -8.68 13.34
CA GLY A 124 15.58 -10.14 13.60
C GLY A 124 14.15 -10.71 13.53
N GLN A 125 13.14 -9.88 13.35
CA GLN A 125 11.76 -10.34 13.16
C GLN A 125 11.43 -10.60 11.68
N GLY A 126 10.42 -11.45 11.44
CA GLY A 126 9.82 -11.59 10.12
C GLY A 126 9.24 -10.25 9.63
N ARG A 127 9.32 -10.00 8.32
CA ARG A 127 8.86 -8.74 7.71
C ARG A 127 7.48 -8.83 7.07
N GLY A 128 6.79 -9.96 7.20
CA GLY A 128 5.40 -10.11 6.80
C GLY A 128 4.45 -9.39 7.75
N LEU A 129 3.28 -8.97 7.23
CA LEU A 129 2.26 -8.25 8.01
C LEU A 129 1.96 -8.96 9.34
N LYS A 130 1.68 -10.27 9.30
CA LYS A 130 1.32 -11.07 10.47
C LYS A 130 2.43 -11.07 11.54
N ALA A 131 3.68 -11.25 11.13
CA ALA A 131 4.82 -11.28 12.05
C ALA A 131 5.02 -9.92 12.73
N VAL A 132 4.93 -8.84 11.96
CA VAL A 132 5.05 -7.47 12.49
C VAL A 132 3.85 -7.15 13.40
N SER A 133 2.64 -7.51 13.02
CA SER A 133 1.43 -7.29 13.84
C SER A 133 1.53 -7.97 15.20
N ARG A 134 2.01 -9.22 15.24
CA ARG A 134 2.24 -9.93 16.53
C ARG A 134 3.30 -9.26 17.40
N HIS A 135 4.34 -8.71 16.81
CA HIS A 135 5.33 -7.93 17.56
C HIS A 135 4.70 -6.75 18.29
N PHE A 136 3.70 -6.12 17.70
CA PHE A 136 2.93 -5.04 18.32
C PHE A 136 1.76 -5.53 19.20
N GLY A 137 1.65 -6.83 19.46
CA GLY A 137 0.65 -7.40 20.34
C GLY A 137 -0.73 -7.60 19.71
N LEU A 138 -0.82 -7.51 18.36
CA LEU A 138 -2.04 -7.86 17.64
C LEU A 138 -2.13 -9.37 17.42
N ASP A 139 -3.37 -9.86 17.27
CA ASP A 139 -3.67 -11.26 16.98
C ASP A 139 -4.29 -11.41 15.58
N PRO A 140 -3.48 -11.39 14.52
CA PRO A 140 -3.99 -11.47 13.16
C PRO A 140 -4.54 -12.86 12.83
N ILE A 141 -5.66 -12.91 12.12
CA ILE A 141 -6.22 -14.16 11.58
C ILE A 141 -5.25 -14.73 10.55
N GLU A 142 -5.01 -16.03 10.59
CA GLU A 142 -4.24 -16.76 9.60
C GLU A 142 -5.11 -17.83 8.93
N LEU A 143 -4.88 -18.01 7.64
CA LEU A 143 -5.38 -19.12 6.86
C LEU A 143 -4.21 -20.06 6.53
N ASP A 144 -4.50 -21.35 6.49
CA ASP A 144 -3.51 -22.35 6.12
C ASP A 144 -3.38 -22.45 4.58
N PHE A 145 -2.23 -22.06 4.07
CA PHE A 145 -1.92 -22.10 2.65
C PHE A 145 -0.93 -23.22 2.26
N GLU A 146 -0.67 -24.21 3.15
CA GLU A 146 0.24 -25.32 2.82
C GLU A 146 -0.34 -26.16 1.68
N ASP A 147 -1.62 -26.53 1.77
CA ASP A 147 -2.31 -27.36 0.76
C ASP A 147 -3.53 -26.67 0.12
N LYS A 148 -3.79 -25.40 0.43
CA LYS A 148 -4.96 -24.65 -0.02
C LYS A 148 -4.58 -23.32 -0.67
N VAL A 149 -5.41 -22.89 -1.59
CA VAL A 149 -5.39 -21.52 -2.10
C VAL A 149 -6.56 -20.72 -1.51
N LEU A 150 -6.50 -19.39 -1.60
CA LEU A 150 -7.53 -18.52 -1.02
C LEU A 150 -8.96 -18.89 -1.50
N LEU A 151 -9.09 -19.36 -2.73
CA LEU A 151 -10.39 -19.77 -3.31
C LEU A 151 -10.98 -21.06 -2.72
N ASP A 152 -10.20 -21.84 -1.97
CA ASP A 152 -10.69 -23.04 -1.31
C ASP A 152 -11.40 -22.75 0.02
N TYR A 153 -11.36 -21.50 0.47
CA TYR A 153 -12.00 -21.06 1.70
C TYR A 153 -13.40 -20.49 1.45
N PRO A 154 -14.34 -20.64 2.40
CA PRO A 154 -15.61 -19.95 2.36
C PRO A 154 -15.44 -18.43 2.29
N LEU A 155 -16.32 -17.74 1.56
CA LEU A 155 -16.25 -16.28 1.43
C LEU A 155 -16.32 -15.55 2.77
N SER A 156 -17.00 -16.11 3.78
CA SER A 156 -17.03 -15.54 5.12
C SER A 156 -15.67 -15.58 5.82
N GLU A 157 -14.91 -16.68 5.66
CA GLU A 157 -13.56 -16.78 6.21
C GLU A 157 -12.59 -15.85 5.49
N ILE A 158 -12.71 -15.73 4.16
CA ILE A 158 -11.95 -14.75 3.37
C ILE A 158 -12.24 -13.33 3.82
N HIS A 159 -13.51 -13.01 4.04
CA HIS A 159 -13.95 -11.71 4.53
C HIS A 159 -13.27 -11.36 5.86
N ASP A 160 -13.36 -12.25 6.85
CA ASP A 160 -12.81 -12.02 8.19
C ASP A 160 -11.27 -11.96 8.17
N TYR A 161 -10.63 -12.80 7.35
CA TYR A 161 -9.18 -12.76 7.11
C TYR A 161 -8.75 -11.41 6.55
N VAL A 162 -9.45 -10.92 5.51
CA VAL A 162 -9.13 -9.63 4.86
C VAL A 162 -9.36 -8.46 5.82
N LEU A 163 -10.45 -8.47 6.62
CA LEU A 163 -10.67 -7.44 7.63
C LEU A 163 -9.58 -7.44 8.70
N SER A 164 -9.13 -8.62 9.14
CA SER A 164 -8.00 -8.73 10.07
C SER A 164 -6.72 -8.11 9.49
N ASP A 165 -6.44 -8.32 8.21
CA ASP A 165 -5.27 -7.73 7.54
C ASP A 165 -5.39 -6.21 7.40
N VAL A 166 -6.59 -5.72 7.11
CA VAL A 166 -6.89 -4.28 7.05
C VAL A 166 -6.69 -3.63 8.41
N ASP A 167 -7.21 -4.23 9.50
CA ASP A 167 -7.07 -3.70 10.85
C ASP A 167 -5.61 -3.69 11.31
N CYS A 168 -4.87 -4.76 11.04
CA CYS A 168 -3.42 -4.81 11.29
C CYS A 168 -2.68 -3.72 10.53
N THR A 169 -3.00 -3.53 9.25
CA THR A 169 -2.38 -2.51 8.40
C THR A 169 -2.70 -1.11 8.91
N LYS A 170 -3.96 -0.85 9.31
CA LYS A 170 -4.36 0.43 9.90
C LYS A 170 -3.59 0.73 11.18
N TYR A 171 -3.50 -0.24 12.09
CA TYR A 171 -2.73 -0.07 13.33
C TYR A 171 -1.28 0.32 13.03
N LEU A 172 -0.63 -0.37 12.11
CA LEU A 172 0.75 -0.07 11.74
C LEU A 172 0.87 1.29 11.04
N PHE A 173 -0.09 1.67 10.20
CA PHE A 173 -0.13 3.00 9.61
C PHE A 173 -0.24 4.07 10.69
N ASP A 174 -1.20 3.95 11.61
CA ASP A 174 -1.42 4.91 12.71
C ASP A 174 -0.18 5.00 13.63
N HIS A 175 0.57 3.91 13.77
CA HIS A 175 1.81 3.90 14.55
C HIS A 175 2.94 4.67 13.87
N TYR A 176 3.11 4.52 12.54
CA TYR A 176 4.25 5.12 11.82
C TYR A 176 3.94 6.49 11.24
N TYR A 177 2.70 6.79 10.93
CA TYR A 177 2.31 8.02 10.22
C TYR A 177 2.70 9.31 10.94
N PRO A 178 2.53 9.46 12.27
CA PRO A 178 2.95 10.67 12.97
C PRO A 178 4.43 11.00 12.82
N GLN A 179 5.29 9.97 12.81
CA GLN A 179 6.72 10.16 12.60
C GLN A 179 7.04 10.54 11.15
N ILE A 180 6.30 9.98 10.19
CA ILE A 180 6.44 10.28 8.75
C ILE A 180 6.09 11.74 8.50
N GLU A 181 4.95 12.18 8.99
CA GLU A 181 4.44 13.54 8.85
C GLU A 181 5.38 14.55 9.53
N TYR A 182 5.71 14.32 10.80
CA TYR A 182 6.66 15.16 11.54
C TYR A 182 8.01 15.29 10.84
N THR A 183 8.51 14.18 10.26
CA THR A 183 9.80 14.23 9.55
C THR A 183 9.70 15.05 8.26
N ALA A 184 8.60 14.94 7.51
CA ALA A 184 8.38 15.76 6.32
C ALA A 184 8.32 17.25 6.67
N GLU A 185 7.60 17.60 7.75
CA GLU A 185 7.53 18.97 8.28
C GLU A 185 8.90 19.48 8.73
N LEU A 186 9.61 18.70 9.54
CA LEU A 186 10.97 19.04 10.00
C LEU A 186 11.93 19.31 8.82
N LEU A 187 11.80 18.55 7.76
CA LEU A 187 12.60 18.73 6.53
C LEU A 187 12.06 19.89 5.68
N GLY A 188 10.85 20.39 5.92
CA GLY A 188 10.19 21.42 5.12
C GLY A 188 9.92 20.97 3.70
N VAL A 189 9.52 19.70 3.51
CA VAL A 189 9.20 19.12 2.21
C VAL A 189 7.76 18.62 2.20
N PRO A 190 7.08 18.64 1.03
CA PRO A 190 5.76 18.02 0.91
C PRO A 190 5.81 16.54 1.29
N LEU A 191 4.74 16.05 1.94
CA LEU A 191 4.64 14.65 2.36
C LEU A 191 4.85 13.67 1.19
N GLU A 192 4.26 13.96 0.01
CA GLU A 192 4.47 13.15 -1.19
C GLU A 192 5.96 13.06 -1.58
N ALA A 193 6.68 14.16 -1.49
CA ALA A 193 8.11 14.19 -1.78
C ALA A 193 8.90 13.35 -0.78
N TYR A 194 8.54 13.41 0.50
CA TYR A 194 9.19 12.62 1.55
C TYR A 194 8.94 11.11 1.39
N VAL A 195 7.69 10.68 1.21
CA VAL A 195 7.36 9.25 1.07
C VAL A 195 7.94 8.63 -0.20
N ASN A 196 8.16 9.44 -1.24
CA ASN A 196 8.77 9.02 -2.48
C ASN A 196 10.31 9.23 -2.53
N ALA A 197 10.91 9.78 -1.48
CA ALA A 197 12.34 10.06 -1.45
C ALA A 197 13.19 8.81 -1.16
N PRO A 198 14.38 8.67 -1.76
CA PRO A 198 15.37 7.69 -1.32
C PRO A 198 15.91 8.05 0.07
N ASN A 199 16.48 7.07 0.80
CA ASN A 199 17.02 7.32 2.15
C ASN A 199 18.08 8.42 2.18
N SER A 200 18.90 8.51 1.13
CA SER A 200 19.93 9.55 0.99
C SER A 200 19.36 10.97 0.83
N TYR A 201 18.08 11.12 0.53
CA TYR A 201 17.46 12.43 0.34
C TYR A 201 17.39 13.22 1.64
N ILE A 202 17.00 12.59 2.74
CA ILE A 202 16.97 13.19 4.09
C ILE A 202 18.35 13.74 4.44
N THR A 203 19.38 12.89 4.30
CA THR A 203 20.78 13.28 4.58
C THR A 203 21.21 14.47 3.74
N LYS A 204 20.87 14.48 2.44
CA LYS A 204 21.23 15.60 1.54
C LYS A 204 20.56 16.91 1.95
N ILE A 205 19.27 16.89 2.35
CA ILE A 205 18.58 18.10 2.82
C ILE A 205 19.24 18.63 4.08
N LEU A 206 19.49 17.77 5.07
CA LEU A 206 20.09 18.19 6.34
C LEU A 206 21.51 18.72 6.13
N GLN A 207 22.31 18.07 5.28
CA GLN A 207 23.64 18.57 4.92
C GLN A 207 23.57 19.92 4.19
N GLY A 208 22.66 20.06 3.21
CA GLY A 208 22.45 21.31 2.49
C GLY A 208 22.09 22.47 3.42
N ARG A 209 21.17 22.26 4.34
CA ARG A 209 20.83 23.28 5.37
C ARG A 209 22.01 23.68 6.21
N LYS A 210 22.78 22.71 6.70
CA LYS A 210 23.96 22.99 7.52
C LYS A 210 25.01 23.78 6.74
N LEU A 211 25.22 23.46 5.45
CA LEU A 211 26.14 24.19 4.59
C LEU A 211 25.65 25.63 4.32
N TYR A 212 24.35 25.82 4.13
CA TYR A 212 23.73 27.12 3.98
C TYR A 212 23.89 27.97 5.27
N GLU A 213 23.59 27.42 6.45
CA GLU A 213 23.79 28.08 7.74
C GLU A 213 25.24 28.49 7.99
N GLN A 214 26.17 27.75 7.46
CA GLN A 214 27.62 28.04 7.52
C GLN A 214 28.12 28.97 6.41
N ASN A 215 27.23 29.50 5.54
CA ASN A 215 27.54 30.33 4.38
C ASN A 215 28.52 29.67 3.39
N ILE A 216 28.54 28.34 3.30
CA ILE A 216 29.39 27.58 2.37
C ILE A 216 28.72 27.48 1.00
N ILE A 217 27.38 27.46 0.98
CA ILE A 217 26.55 27.51 -0.23
C ILE A 217 25.51 28.62 -0.10
N THR A 218 25.09 29.19 -1.25
CA THR A 218 24.07 30.23 -1.35
C THR A 218 22.82 29.70 -2.05
#